data_3c74a223bf4c8de3d40580c9c50e46d3
#
_entry.id   3c74a223bf4c8de3d40580c9c50e46d3
#
_cell.length_a   1.000
_cell.length_b   1.000
_cell.length_c   1.000
_cell.angle_alpha   90.00
_cell.angle_beta   90.00
_cell.angle_gamma   90.00
#
_symmetry.space_group_name_H-M   'P 1'
#
loop_
_entity.id
_entity.type
_entity.pdbx_description
1 polymer ?
#
loop_
_entity_poly.entity_id
_entity_poly.type
_entity_poly.pdbx_seq_one_letter_code
_entity_poly.pdbx_strand_id
1 'polypeptide(L)'
;MKNKVRVLLAEDHKMFRQGVRRLVEEESIEVVGEVSNGQDAISQAIELTPDVVIMDISMPIMRGIEATTRIKKDVPGTKVIILTIHNDENYLFGALDAGADGYVVKGDDVNILFQAVETVMNGEFFLSSEVPSDAMEKYEKLKKSGKPTDEFSRLTNREREILQLIAEGYTSKRIGEKKFISVKTVENHRANIMNKLEIHETAGLVRYAIQIGLVDLDLER
;
A
#
# COMPACT_ATOMS: atom_id res chain seq x y z
N MET A 1 -10.02 -18.82 28.73
CA MET A 1 -9.09 -17.74 28.41
C MET A 1 -9.40 -17.33 26.99
N LYS A 2 -9.77 -16.06 26.71
CA LYS A 2 -9.87 -15.60 25.31
C LYS A 2 -8.45 -15.69 24.70
N ASN A 3 -8.29 -16.38 23.57
CA ASN A 3 -7.04 -16.35 22.83
C ASN A 3 -6.75 -14.90 22.45
N LYS A 4 -5.51 -14.47 22.66
CA LYS A 4 -5.07 -13.14 22.20
C LYS A 4 -5.07 -13.13 20.67
N VAL A 5 -5.46 -12.02 20.09
CA VAL A 5 -5.33 -11.80 18.63
C VAL A 5 -3.84 -11.69 18.29
N ARG A 6 -3.38 -12.52 17.34
CA ARG A 6 -1.99 -12.57 16.89
C ARG A 6 -1.75 -11.60 15.76
N VAL A 7 -0.88 -10.63 15.97
CA VAL A 7 -0.65 -9.52 15.03
C VAL A 7 0.78 -9.53 14.52
N LEU A 8 0.96 -9.42 13.19
CA LEU A 8 2.23 -9.10 12.53
C LEU A 8 2.25 -7.60 12.20
N LEU A 9 3.30 -6.89 12.63
CA LEU A 9 3.52 -5.46 12.31
C LEU A 9 4.48 -5.31 11.14
N ALA A 10 4.04 -4.69 10.05
CA ALA A 10 4.84 -4.37 8.87
C ALA A 10 4.91 -2.84 8.72
N GLU A 11 6.03 -2.25 9.14
CA GLU A 11 6.26 -0.80 9.22
C GLU A 11 7.77 -0.54 9.16
N ASP A 12 8.25 0.32 8.25
CA ASP A 12 9.68 0.58 8.10
C ASP A 12 10.22 1.60 9.13
N HIS A 13 9.38 2.53 9.59
CA HIS A 13 9.76 3.52 10.62
C HIS A 13 9.84 2.88 12.01
N LYS A 14 11.05 2.57 12.45
CA LYS A 14 11.31 1.88 13.72
C LYS A 14 10.64 2.50 14.94
N MET A 15 10.66 3.84 15.06
CA MET A 15 10.04 4.52 16.21
C MET A 15 8.52 4.36 16.21
N PHE A 16 7.90 4.52 15.04
CA PHE A 16 6.46 4.36 14.90
C PHE A 16 6.05 2.90 15.18
N ARG A 17 6.75 1.93 14.60
CA ARG A 17 6.53 0.49 14.84
C ARG A 17 6.59 0.13 16.33
N GLN A 18 7.61 0.65 17.05
CA GLN A 18 7.72 0.44 18.50
C GLN A 18 6.59 1.11 19.29
N GLY A 19 6.12 2.26 18.85
CA GLY A 19 4.94 2.92 19.42
C GLY A 19 3.69 2.07 19.26
N VAL A 20 3.39 1.66 18.04
CA VAL A 20 2.24 0.78 17.73
C VAL A 20 2.33 -0.52 18.53
N ARG A 21 3.50 -1.18 18.56
CA ARG A 21 3.70 -2.40 19.34
C ARG A 21 3.31 -2.23 20.80
N ARG A 22 3.84 -1.21 21.48
CA ARG A 22 3.53 -0.96 22.90
C ARG A 22 2.03 -0.82 23.13
N LEU A 23 1.39 -0.05 22.24
CA LEU A 23 -0.03 0.21 22.35
C LEU A 23 -0.87 -1.06 22.18
N VAL A 24 -0.61 -1.86 21.16
CA VAL A 24 -1.39 -3.09 20.91
C VAL A 24 -1.12 -4.16 21.97
N GLU A 25 0.07 -4.21 22.59
CA GLU A 25 0.40 -5.15 23.66
C GLU A 25 -0.27 -4.80 25.01
N GLU A 26 -0.73 -3.55 25.22
CA GLU A 26 -1.50 -3.16 26.42
C GLU A 26 -2.91 -3.77 26.41
N GLU A 27 -3.42 -4.17 25.28
CA GLU A 27 -4.71 -4.82 25.10
C GLU A 27 -4.57 -6.35 24.95
N SER A 28 -5.62 -7.03 24.61
CA SER A 28 -5.63 -8.49 24.40
C SER A 28 -5.03 -8.89 23.03
N ILE A 29 -3.96 -8.20 22.59
CA ILE A 29 -3.26 -8.43 21.33
C ILE A 29 -1.85 -8.93 21.62
N GLU A 30 -1.36 -9.87 20.80
CA GLU A 30 0.00 -10.40 20.83
C GLU A 30 0.74 -10.07 19.53
N VAL A 31 1.81 -9.31 19.60
CA VAL A 31 2.68 -9.06 18.43
C VAL A 31 3.58 -10.26 18.21
N VAL A 32 3.29 -11.07 17.20
CA VAL A 32 4.01 -12.31 16.89
C VAL A 32 5.21 -12.09 15.96
N GLY A 33 5.30 -10.93 15.31
CA GLY A 33 6.43 -10.58 14.46
C GLY A 33 6.43 -9.11 14.08
N GLU A 34 7.61 -8.62 13.69
CA GLU A 34 7.83 -7.26 13.21
C GLU A 34 8.71 -7.29 11.97
N VAL A 35 8.33 -6.56 10.92
CA VAL A 35 9.09 -6.44 9.67
C VAL A 35 9.12 -5.00 9.18
N SER A 36 10.05 -4.69 8.26
CA SER A 36 10.26 -3.34 7.74
C SER A 36 10.09 -3.22 6.23
N ASN A 37 9.55 -4.25 5.57
CA ASN A 37 9.27 -4.24 4.13
C ASN A 37 8.22 -5.30 3.79
N GLY A 38 7.58 -5.13 2.62
CA GLY A 38 6.50 -6.01 2.18
C GLY A 38 6.93 -7.44 1.85
N GLN A 39 8.18 -7.66 1.41
CA GLN A 39 8.67 -9.01 1.09
C GLN A 39 8.80 -9.86 2.35
N ASP A 40 9.35 -9.29 3.42
CA ASP A 40 9.46 -9.97 4.72
C ASP A 40 8.07 -10.14 5.35
N ALA A 41 7.13 -9.18 5.13
CA ALA A 41 5.76 -9.30 5.59
C ALA A 41 5.06 -10.54 5.01
N ILE A 42 5.24 -10.83 3.72
CA ILE A 42 4.70 -12.03 3.09
C ILE A 42 5.32 -13.28 3.72
N SER A 43 6.65 -13.31 3.81
CA SER A 43 7.38 -14.48 4.33
C SER A 43 6.96 -14.81 5.76
N GLN A 44 6.88 -13.79 6.62
CA GLN A 44 6.46 -13.97 8.02
C GLN A 44 4.95 -14.26 8.16
N ALA A 45 4.10 -13.69 7.29
CA ALA A 45 2.69 -14.03 7.31
C ALA A 45 2.44 -15.51 6.99
N ILE A 46 3.20 -16.08 6.04
CA ILE A 46 3.14 -17.51 5.71
C ILE A 46 3.65 -18.37 6.88
N GLU A 47 4.78 -17.99 7.50
CA GLU A 47 5.40 -18.74 8.58
C GLU A 47 4.59 -18.70 9.87
N LEU A 48 4.17 -17.50 10.27
CA LEU A 48 3.53 -17.24 11.56
C LEU A 48 2.01 -17.43 11.53
N THR A 49 1.39 -17.38 10.34
CA THR A 49 -0.07 -17.40 10.19
C THR A 49 -0.79 -16.50 11.21
N PRO A 50 -0.52 -15.18 11.19
CA PRO A 50 -1.13 -14.25 12.14
C PRO A 50 -2.62 -14.08 11.85
N ASP A 51 -3.41 -13.71 12.88
CA ASP A 51 -4.82 -13.37 12.70
C ASP A 51 -4.96 -12.06 11.89
N VAL A 52 -4.09 -11.08 12.20
CA VAL A 52 -4.09 -9.76 11.55
C VAL A 52 -2.68 -9.34 11.17
N VAL A 53 -2.51 -8.75 9.99
CA VAL A 53 -1.32 -7.98 9.61
C VAL A 53 -1.68 -6.49 9.63
N ILE A 54 -0.96 -5.69 10.42
CA ILE A 54 -1.00 -4.23 10.33
C ILE A 54 0.10 -3.84 9.36
N MET A 55 -0.27 -3.24 8.23
CA MET A 55 0.58 -3.05 7.06
C MET A 55 0.70 -1.59 6.69
N ASP A 56 1.90 -1.02 6.74
CA ASP A 56 2.13 0.27 6.10
C ASP A 56 2.18 0.14 4.57
N ILE A 57 1.75 1.18 3.86
CA ILE A 57 1.80 1.25 2.40
C ILE A 57 3.22 1.52 1.91
N SER A 58 3.89 2.49 2.53
CA SER A 58 5.15 3.06 2.06
C SER A 58 6.33 2.36 2.71
N MET A 59 6.67 1.19 2.21
CA MET A 59 7.83 0.41 2.67
C MET A 59 8.82 0.13 1.54
N PRO A 60 10.13 0.01 1.86
CA PRO A 60 11.16 -0.33 0.87
C PRO A 60 10.99 -1.76 0.34
N ILE A 61 11.68 -2.08 -0.76
CA ILE A 61 11.74 -3.40 -1.42
C ILE A 61 10.41 -3.82 -2.05
N MET A 62 9.33 -3.83 -1.27
CA MET A 62 7.97 -4.15 -1.74
C MET A 62 6.95 -3.33 -0.94
N ARG A 63 6.03 -2.70 -1.65
CA ARG A 63 4.98 -1.85 -1.07
C ARG A 63 3.90 -2.68 -0.37
N GLY A 64 3.27 -2.10 0.66
CA GLY A 64 2.27 -2.79 1.45
C GLY A 64 1.04 -3.24 0.66
N ILE A 65 0.59 -2.47 -0.34
CA ILE A 65 -0.53 -2.85 -1.21
C ILE A 65 -0.20 -4.11 -2.02
N GLU A 66 1.01 -4.20 -2.58
CA GLU A 66 1.45 -5.40 -3.31
C GLU A 66 1.59 -6.60 -2.37
N ALA A 67 2.18 -6.38 -1.18
CA ALA A 67 2.30 -7.40 -0.15
C ALA A 67 0.91 -7.90 0.30
N THR A 68 -0.06 -6.99 0.48
CA THR A 68 -1.45 -7.32 0.82
C THR A 68 -2.06 -8.28 -0.19
N THR A 69 -1.95 -7.98 -1.50
CA THR A 69 -2.47 -8.86 -2.56
C THR A 69 -1.92 -10.27 -2.45
N ARG A 70 -0.62 -10.42 -2.15
CA ARG A 70 0.02 -11.73 -2.00
C ARG A 70 -0.40 -12.43 -0.72
N ILE A 71 -0.43 -11.73 0.42
CA ILE A 71 -0.87 -12.31 1.70
C ILE A 71 -2.31 -12.80 1.60
N LYS A 72 -3.22 -12.02 1.02
CA LYS A 72 -4.63 -12.43 0.85
C LYS A 72 -4.78 -13.67 -0.03
N LYS A 73 -3.87 -13.87 -1.00
CA LYS A 73 -3.84 -15.07 -1.85
C LYS A 73 -3.23 -16.28 -1.14
N ASP A 74 -2.09 -16.09 -0.47
CA ASP A 74 -1.25 -17.19 0.04
C ASP A 74 -1.65 -17.60 1.47
N VAL A 75 -2.25 -16.67 2.25
CA VAL A 75 -2.73 -16.88 3.62
C VAL A 75 -4.15 -16.30 3.78
N PRO A 76 -5.17 -16.87 3.13
CA PRO A 76 -6.50 -16.26 3.01
C PRO A 76 -7.24 -16.09 4.35
N GLY A 77 -6.82 -16.78 5.41
CA GLY A 77 -7.38 -16.60 6.76
C GLY A 77 -6.90 -15.35 7.48
N THR A 78 -5.77 -14.79 7.07
CA THR A 78 -5.17 -13.59 7.68
C THR A 78 -5.92 -12.33 7.23
N LYS A 79 -6.29 -11.49 8.19
CA LYS A 79 -6.83 -10.15 7.95
C LYS A 79 -5.71 -9.16 7.70
N VAL A 80 -5.92 -8.16 6.86
CA VAL A 80 -4.95 -7.10 6.59
C VAL A 80 -5.57 -5.74 6.84
N ILE A 81 -5.00 -4.98 7.78
CA ILE A 81 -5.33 -3.58 8.05
C ILE A 81 -4.22 -2.73 7.48
N ILE A 82 -4.54 -1.88 6.54
CA ILE A 82 -3.62 -0.84 6.06
C ILE A 82 -3.54 0.26 7.12
N LEU A 83 -2.33 0.64 7.50
CA LEU A 83 -2.04 1.74 8.43
C LEU A 83 -1.12 2.75 7.73
N THR A 84 -1.64 3.91 7.32
CA THR A 84 -0.97 4.82 6.40
C THR A 84 -1.17 6.30 6.75
N ILE A 85 -0.28 7.18 6.30
CA ILE A 85 -0.47 8.65 6.39
C ILE A 85 -1.39 9.19 5.27
N HIS A 86 -1.73 8.38 4.28
CA HIS A 86 -2.52 8.81 3.14
C HIS A 86 -4.03 8.67 3.42
N ASN A 87 -4.77 9.74 3.21
CA ASN A 87 -6.23 9.78 3.37
C ASN A 87 -6.98 9.95 2.03
N ASP A 88 -6.27 9.90 0.90
CA ASP A 88 -6.89 10.04 -0.42
C ASP A 88 -7.48 8.73 -0.96
N GLU A 89 -8.47 8.89 -1.85
CA GLU A 89 -9.28 7.79 -2.39
C GLU A 89 -8.46 6.77 -3.19
N ASN A 90 -7.37 7.18 -3.86
CA ASN A 90 -6.59 6.29 -4.71
C ASN A 90 -5.89 5.20 -3.90
N TYR A 91 -5.35 5.57 -2.74
CA TYR A 91 -4.75 4.57 -1.84
C TYR A 91 -5.78 3.63 -1.24
N LEU A 92 -6.95 4.18 -0.82
CA LEU A 92 -8.06 3.36 -0.35
C LEU A 92 -8.50 2.36 -1.42
N PHE A 93 -8.70 2.81 -2.66
CA PHE A 93 -9.16 1.95 -3.76
C PHE A 93 -8.13 0.87 -4.08
N GLY A 94 -6.84 1.22 -4.10
CA GLY A 94 -5.76 0.25 -4.25
C GLY A 94 -5.72 -0.79 -3.13
N ALA A 95 -5.96 -0.38 -1.87
CA ALA A 95 -6.05 -1.27 -0.72
C ALA A 95 -7.26 -2.21 -0.80
N LEU A 96 -8.42 -1.69 -1.20
CA LEU A 96 -9.64 -2.48 -1.42
C LEU A 96 -9.48 -3.51 -2.54
N ASP A 97 -8.85 -3.13 -3.66
CA ASP A 97 -8.57 -4.04 -4.77
C ASP A 97 -7.55 -5.12 -4.39
N ALA A 98 -6.60 -4.80 -3.51
CA ALA A 98 -5.67 -5.77 -2.93
C ALA A 98 -6.33 -6.72 -1.94
N GLY A 99 -7.57 -6.45 -1.52
CA GLY A 99 -8.34 -7.26 -0.58
C GLY A 99 -8.05 -6.93 0.88
N ALA A 100 -7.63 -5.71 1.20
CA ALA A 100 -7.51 -5.25 2.58
C ALA A 100 -8.86 -5.37 3.31
N ASP A 101 -8.80 -5.71 4.60
CA ASP A 101 -9.99 -5.83 5.47
C ASP A 101 -10.23 -4.54 6.27
N GLY A 102 -9.25 -3.64 6.34
CA GLY A 102 -9.39 -2.34 6.99
C GLY A 102 -8.40 -1.29 6.48
N TYR A 103 -8.76 -0.02 6.68
CA TYR A 103 -7.95 1.13 6.28
C TYR A 103 -7.96 2.17 7.40
N VAL A 104 -6.80 2.42 8.00
CA VAL A 104 -6.59 3.33 9.13
C VAL A 104 -5.58 4.40 8.74
N VAL A 105 -5.92 5.67 8.97
CA VAL A 105 -5.01 6.80 8.74
C VAL A 105 -4.16 7.02 9.99
N LYS A 106 -2.82 7.13 9.82
CA LYS A 106 -1.89 7.44 10.90
C LYS A 106 -2.17 8.86 11.41
N GLY A 107 -2.32 9.02 12.73
CA GLY A 107 -2.69 10.30 13.36
C GLY A 107 -4.07 10.27 13.99
N ASP A 108 -4.88 9.30 13.67
CA ASP A 108 -6.09 8.98 14.43
C ASP A 108 -5.75 8.57 15.88
N ASP A 109 -6.77 8.62 16.75
CA ASP A 109 -6.64 8.13 18.12
C ASP A 109 -6.22 6.65 18.10
N VAL A 110 -5.33 6.27 19.00
CA VAL A 110 -4.85 4.89 19.16
C VAL A 110 -6.00 3.88 19.32
N ASN A 111 -7.09 4.30 19.95
CA ASN A 111 -8.29 3.49 20.10
C ASN A 111 -8.90 3.06 18.75
N ILE A 112 -8.66 3.81 17.68
CA ILE A 112 -9.15 3.49 16.33
C ILE A 112 -8.47 2.22 15.79
N LEU A 113 -7.19 2.00 16.10
CA LEU A 113 -6.51 0.77 15.67
C LEU A 113 -7.09 -0.48 16.37
N PHE A 114 -7.46 -0.37 17.65
CA PHE A 114 -8.14 -1.47 18.36
C PHE A 114 -9.51 -1.75 17.78
N GLN A 115 -10.29 -0.71 17.53
CA GLN A 115 -11.59 -0.85 16.88
C GLN A 115 -11.46 -1.50 15.50
N ALA A 116 -10.42 -1.11 14.73
CA ALA A 116 -10.14 -1.72 13.45
C ALA A 116 -9.85 -3.22 13.57
N VAL A 117 -9.00 -3.63 14.54
CA VAL A 117 -8.71 -5.05 14.78
C VAL A 117 -9.98 -5.81 15.17
N GLU A 118 -10.79 -5.28 16.08
CA GLU A 118 -12.07 -5.90 16.47
C GLU A 118 -13.03 -6.05 15.29
N THR A 119 -13.19 -4.99 14.50
CA THR A 119 -14.09 -4.95 13.35
C THR A 119 -13.68 -5.98 12.28
N VAL A 120 -12.40 -6.03 11.91
CA VAL A 120 -11.95 -6.98 10.88
C VAL A 120 -11.99 -8.43 11.37
N MET A 121 -11.77 -8.68 12.66
CA MET A 121 -11.92 -10.01 13.27
C MET A 121 -13.38 -10.50 13.26
N ASN A 122 -14.35 -9.58 13.30
CA ASN A 122 -15.76 -9.89 13.13
C ASN A 122 -16.17 -10.09 11.66
N GLY A 123 -15.25 -9.87 10.70
CA GLY A 123 -15.48 -10.03 9.26
C GLY A 123 -16.06 -8.79 8.58
N GLU A 124 -16.08 -7.65 9.26
CA GLU A 124 -16.52 -6.37 8.73
C GLU A 124 -15.32 -5.55 8.23
N PHE A 125 -15.54 -4.65 7.28
CA PHE A 125 -14.50 -3.73 6.79
C PHE A 125 -14.42 -2.50 7.69
N PHE A 126 -13.22 -2.14 8.12
CA PHE A 126 -12.98 -0.92 8.90
C PHE A 126 -12.48 0.21 8.02
N LEU A 127 -13.08 1.40 8.14
CA LEU A 127 -12.64 2.61 7.46
C LEU A 127 -12.47 3.75 8.47
N SER A 128 -11.28 4.35 8.50
CA SER A 128 -10.96 5.53 9.29
C SER A 128 -11.84 6.73 8.89
N SER A 129 -12.26 7.53 9.87
CA SER A 129 -13.10 8.73 9.67
C SER A 129 -12.40 9.85 8.91
N GLU A 130 -11.08 9.83 8.83
CA GLU A 130 -10.26 10.77 8.08
C GLU A 130 -10.36 10.61 6.55
N VAL A 131 -10.91 9.48 6.09
CA VAL A 131 -11.17 9.22 4.67
C VAL A 131 -12.48 9.90 4.25
N PRO A 132 -12.57 10.49 3.03
CA PRO A 132 -13.82 11.10 2.55
C PRO A 132 -15.01 10.15 2.65
N SER A 133 -16.12 10.64 3.22
CA SER A 133 -17.30 9.81 3.53
C SER A 133 -17.98 9.19 2.31
N ASP A 134 -17.78 9.76 1.12
CA ASP A 134 -18.32 9.27 -0.16
C ASP A 134 -17.36 8.32 -0.92
N ALA A 135 -16.17 8.07 -0.39
CA ALA A 135 -15.14 7.26 -1.05
C ALA A 135 -15.61 5.82 -1.34
N MET A 136 -16.30 5.18 -0.39
CA MET A 136 -16.83 3.82 -0.58
C MET A 136 -17.91 3.78 -1.67
N GLU A 137 -18.78 4.76 -1.72
CA GLU A 137 -19.82 4.86 -2.78
C GLU A 137 -19.17 5.05 -4.16
N LYS A 138 -18.14 5.88 -4.25
CA LYS A 138 -17.34 6.08 -5.47
C LYS A 138 -16.66 4.79 -5.91
N TYR A 139 -16.02 4.07 -4.98
CA TYR A 139 -15.39 2.78 -5.27
C TYR A 139 -16.38 1.78 -5.86
N GLU A 140 -17.56 1.63 -5.22
CA GLU A 140 -18.59 0.72 -5.73
C GLU A 140 -19.10 1.10 -7.13
N LYS A 141 -19.29 2.41 -7.40
CA LYS A 141 -19.68 2.88 -8.73
C LYS A 141 -18.64 2.57 -9.79
N LEU A 142 -17.35 2.77 -9.47
CA LEU A 142 -16.25 2.45 -10.37
C LEU A 142 -16.20 0.94 -10.65
N LYS A 143 -16.27 0.12 -9.63
CA LYS A 143 -16.26 -1.35 -9.75
C LYS A 143 -17.43 -1.88 -10.60
N LYS A 144 -18.64 -1.36 -10.40
CA LYS A 144 -19.84 -1.70 -11.21
C LYS A 144 -19.69 -1.28 -12.67
N SER A 145 -18.97 -0.18 -12.95
CA SER A 145 -18.74 0.31 -14.31
C SER A 145 -17.66 -0.45 -15.08
N GLY A 146 -16.94 -1.37 -14.43
CA GLY A 146 -15.81 -2.10 -15.00
C GLY A 146 -14.59 -1.21 -15.30
N LYS A 147 -14.59 0.02 -14.79
CA LYS A 147 -13.41 0.91 -14.90
C LYS A 147 -12.39 0.54 -13.83
N PRO A 148 -11.09 0.67 -14.13
CA PRO A 148 -10.06 0.54 -13.10
C PRO A 148 -10.35 1.51 -11.96
N THR A 149 -10.32 1.01 -10.75
CA THR A 149 -10.58 1.78 -9.53
C THR A 149 -9.42 2.70 -9.18
N ASP A 150 -8.23 2.38 -9.67
CA ASP A 150 -6.99 3.12 -9.46
C ASP A 150 -6.32 3.38 -10.83
N GLU A 151 -5.91 4.63 -11.05
CA GLU A 151 -5.20 5.03 -12.28
C GLU A 151 -3.89 4.26 -12.46
N PHE A 152 -3.20 3.95 -11.36
CA PHE A 152 -1.97 3.15 -11.39
C PHE A 152 -2.20 1.73 -11.87
N SER A 153 -3.38 1.15 -11.63
CA SER A 153 -3.76 -0.19 -12.12
C SER A 153 -3.88 -0.25 -13.64
N ARG A 154 -4.10 0.91 -14.31
CA ARG A 154 -4.12 1.01 -15.78
C ARG A 154 -2.73 0.80 -16.40
N LEU A 155 -1.67 0.94 -15.61
CA LEU A 155 -0.30 0.76 -16.06
C LEU A 155 0.08 -0.72 -16.06
N THR A 156 0.72 -1.18 -17.14
CA THR A 156 1.37 -2.49 -17.16
C THR A 156 2.56 -2.51 -16.20
N ASN A 157 3.00 -3.69 -15.80
CA ASN A 157 4.19 -3.83 -14.92
C ASN A 157 5.41 -3.09 -15.50
N ARG A 158 5.59 -3.12 -16.82
CA ARG A 158 6.69 -2.42 -17.48
C ARG A 158 6.55 -0.90 -17.40
N GLU A 159 5.36 -0.39 -17.55
CA GLU A 159 5.08 1.05 -17.41
C GLU A 159 5.28 1.53 -15.96
N ARG A 160 4.90 0.71 -14.98
CA ARG A 160 5.15 0.99 -13.55
C ARG A 160 6.64 1.09 -13.23
N GLU A 161 7.44 0.13 -13.69
CA GLU A 161 8.90 0.16 -13.54
C GLU A 161 9.52 1.43 -14.18
N ILE A 162 9.03 1.82 -15.36
CA ILE A 162 9.53 2.99 -16.05
C ILE A 162 9.09 4.27 -15.34
N LEU A 163 7.85 4.35 -14.85
CA LEU A 163 7.36 5.48 -14.05
C LEU A 163 8.20 5.68 -12.80
N GLN A 164 8.54 4.60 -12.09
CA GLN A 164 9.43 4.66 -10.94
C GLN A 164 10.79 5.28 -11.31
N LEU A 165 11.44 4.77 -12.37
CA LEU A 165 12.73 5.30 -12.80
C LEU A 165 12.67 6.77 -13.27
N ILE A 166 11.54 7.19 -13.86
CA ILE A 166 11.30 8.60 -14.19
C ILE A 166 11.25 9.44 -12.91
N ALA A 167 10.54 8.97 -11.91
CA ALA A 167 10.37 9.67 -10.63
C ALA A 167 11.68 9.71 -9.82
N GLU A 168 12.53 8.69 -9.93
CA GLU A 168 13.91 8.67 -9.41
C GLU A 168 14.87 9.59 -10.17
N GLY A 169 14.39 10.31 -11.22
CA GLY A 169 15.17 11.29 -11.96
C GLY A 169 16.02 10.73 -13.10
N TYR A 170 15.84 9.46 -13.50
CA TYR A 170 16.58 8.90 -14.62
C TYR A 170 16.09 9.45 -15.97
N THR A 171 17.06 9.82 -16.84
CA THR A 171 16.79 10.19 -18.23
C THR A 171 16.36 8.98 -19.07
N SER A 172 15.64 9.19 -20.17
CA SER A 172 15.23 8.10 -21.07
C SER A 172 16.40 7.26 -21.56
N LYS A 173 17.59 7.86 -21.76
CA LYS A 173 18.81 7.14 -22.09
C LYS A 173 19.25 6.18 -21.00
N ARG A 174 19.32 6.66 -19.75
CA ARG A 174 19.69 5.84 -18.58
C ARG A 174 18.68 4.72 -18.31
N ILE A 175 17.39 5.00 -18.48
CA ILE A 175 16.33 3.99 -18.37
C ILE A 175 16.51 2.90 -19.43
N GLY A 176 16.80 3.28 -20.67
CA GLY A 176 17.09 2.35 -21.76
C GLY A 176 18.25 1.42 -21.43
N GLU A 177 19.36 1.97 -20.92
CA GLU A 177 20.55 1.22 -20.46
C GLU A 177 20.18 0.25 -19.32
N LYS A 178 19.49 0.73 -18.26
CA LYS A 178 19.10 -0.10 -17.09
C LYS A 178 18.14 -1.23 -17.43
N LYS A 179 17.24 -1.00 -18.38
CA LYS A 179 16.18 -1.95 -18.73
C LYS A 179 16.44 -2.74 -20.02
N PHE A 180 17.62 -2.54 -20.65
CA PHE A 180 18.05 -3.18 -21.88
C PHE A 180 17.08 -2.99 -23.05
N ILE A 181 16.55 -1.75 -23.22
CA ILE A 181 15.64 -1.35 -24.28
C ILE A 181 16.11 -0.06 -24.97
N SER A 182 15.64 0.19 -26.19
CA SER A 182 16.01 1.39 -26.92
C SER A 182 15.42 2.66 -26.25
N VAL A 183 16.09 3.80 -26.42
CA VAL A 183 15.57 5.11 -25.98
C VAL A 183 14.19 5.36 -26.59
N LYS A 184 13.98 5.03 -27.87
CA LYS A 184 12.67 5.17 -28.52
C LYS A 184 11.59 4.32 -27.83
N THR A 185 11.93 3.12 -27.37
CA THR A 185 11.01 2.26 -26.60
C THR A 185 10.63 2.89 -25.26
N VAL A 186 11.59 3.52 -24.56
CA VAL A 186 11.34 4.27 -23.34
C VAL A 186 10.40 5.44 -23.58
N GLU A 187 10.65 6.23 -24.65
CA GLU A 187 9.80 7.36 -25.01
C GLU A 187 8.35 6.92 -25.33
N ASN A 188 8.18 5.79 -26.01
CA ASN A 188 6.85 5.22 -26.25
C ASN A 188 6.15 4.83 -24.93
N HIS A 189 6.87 4.20 -23.98
CA HIS A 189 6.30 3.91 -22.67
C HIS A 189 5.94 5.18 -21.90
N ARG A 190 6.79 6.23 -21.95
CA ARG A 190 6.49 7.53 -21.34
C ARG A 190 5.20 8.13 -21.89
N ALA A 191 5.04 8.14 -23.21
CA ALA A 191 3.83 8.64 -23.85
C ALA A 191 2.59 7.83 -23.44
N ASN A 192 2.70 6.51 -23.38
CA ASN A 192 1.60 5.65 -22.92
C ASN A 192 1.23 5.88 -21.47
N ILE A 193 2.24 6.06 -20.58
CA ILE A 193 2.01 6.38 -19.15
C ILE A 193 1.29 7.73 -19.06
N MET A 194 1.78 8.75 -19.75
CA MET A 194 1.16 10.08 -19.77
C MET A 194 -0.30 10.03 -20.22
N ASN A 195 -0.58 9.29 -21.29
CA ASN A 195 -1.95 9.13 -21.80
C ASN A 195 -2.86 8.37 -20.82
N LYS A 196 -2.36 7.31 -20.18
CA LYS A 196 -3.14 6.48 -19.25
C LYS A 196 -3.45 7.19 -17.94
N LEU A 197 -2.54 8.06 -17.47
CA LEU A 197 -2.68 8.86 -16.25
C LEU A 197 -3.25 10.25 -16.51
N GLU A 198 -3.52 10.61 -17.79
CA GLU A 198 -3.97 11.95 -18.21
C GLU A 198 -3.03 13.07 -17.74
N ILE A 199 -1.71 12.76 -17.63
CA ILE A 199 -0.66 13.67 -17.19
C ILE A 199 0.19 14.04 -18.41
N HIS A 200 0.35 15.35 -18.68
CA HIS A 200 1.01 15.83 -19.90
C HIS A 200 2.45 16.32 -19.70
N GLU A 201 2.93 16.33 -18.45
CA GLU A 201 4.26 16.85 -18.10
C GLU A 201 5.05 15.85 -17.24
N THR A 202 6.37 15.78 -17.41
CA THR A 202 7.24 14.91 -16.59
C THR A 202 7.17 15.28 -15.11
N ALA A 203 7.10 16.57 -14.78
CA ALA A 203 6.93 17.00 -13.39
C ALA A 203 5.61 16.48 -12.76
N GLY A 204 4.56 16.38 -13.56
CA GLY A 204 3.30 15.76 -13.16
C GLY A 204 3.45 14.28 -12.87
N LEU A 205 4.21 13.53 -13.69
CA LEU A 205 4.51 12.12 -13.44
C LEU A 205 5.30 11.91 -12.14
N VAL A 206 6.28 12.80 -11.87
CA VAL A 206 7.06 12.75 -10.63
C VAL A 206 6.17 13.00 -9.42
N ARG A 207 5.34 14.06 -9.46
CA ARG A 207 4.38 14.35 -8.38
C ARG A 207 3.42 13.19 -8.15
N TYR A 208 2.87 12.63 -9.22
CA TYR A 208 1.99 11.48 -9.14
C TYR A 208 2.69 10.27 -8.50
N ALA A 209 3.91 9.95 -8.93
CA ALA A 209 4.69 8.85 -8.37
C ALA A 209 5.01 9.04 -6.88
N ILE A 210 5.30 10.28 -6.44
CA ILE A 210 5.46 10.62 -5.02
C ILE A 210 4.13 10.48 -4.29
N GLN A 211 3.07 11.05 -4.84
CA GLN A 211 1.73 11.03 -4.27
C GLN A 211 1.23 9.60 -4.05
N ILE A 212 1.48 8.68 -4.97
CA ILE A 212 1.14 7.27 -4.81
C ILE A 212 2.21 6.48 -4.02
N GLY A 213 3.26 7.13 -3.48
CA GLY A 213 4.36 6.50 -2.74
C GLY A 213 5.19 5.51 -3.59
N LEU A 214 5.26 5.71 -4.90
CA LEU A 214 6.11 4.89 -5.78
C LEU A 214 7.60 5.23 -5.58
N VAL A 215 7.90 6.45 -5.12
CA VAL A 215 9.21 6.94 -4.70
C VAL A 215 9.05 7.83 -3.48
N ASP A 216 9.98 7.74 -2.54
CA ASP A 216 10.04 8.61 -1.38
C ASP A 216 10.78 9.91 -1.70
N LEU A 217 10.42 10.99 -0.96
CA LEU A 217 11.12 12.28 -1.04
C LEU A 217 12.47 12.29 -0.31
N ASP A 218 12.77 11.27 0.49
CA ASP A 218 14.05 11.11 1.17
C ASP A 218 15.15 10.70 0.19
N LEU A 219 15.48 11.63 -0.69
CA LEU A 219 16.71 11.59 -1.47
C LEU A 219 17.86 12.04 -0.56
N GLU A 220 18.31 11.18 0.34
CA GLU A 220 19.69 11.28 0.81
C GLU A 220 20.61 11.03 -0.41
N ARG A 221 21.19 12.13 -0.88
CA ARG A 221 22.32 12.11 -1.83
C ARG A 221 23.63 11.99 -1.06
#